data_42b6620cb94565f0e4d5fd4a63d24620
#
_entry.id   42b6620cb94565f0e4d5fd4a63d24620
#
_cell.length_a   1.000
_cell.length_b   1.000
_cell.length_c   1.000
_cell.angle_alpha   90.00
_cell.angle_beta   90.00
_cell.angle_gamma   90.00
#
_symmetry.space_group_name_H-M   'P 1'
#
loop_
_entity.id
_entity.type
_entity.pdbx_description
1 polymer ?
#
loop_
_entity_poly.entity_id
_entity_poly.type
_entity_poly.pdbx_seq_one_letter_code
_entity_poly.pdbx_strand_id
1 'polypeptide(L)'
;MKQLIQQVQENVIRAKNLYQEFRLYDFASYSINYLTPKDTFEKEEHLAYGLKARNRLDLYRTKNPKKQKPLIVFVHGGSWQHGNKRDYLFIGETFAREGFDVAVINYQLAPENIFPAFVDDLAQAIHYLNQNKVKLNISTDNMILMGHSAGAFNVMSVVYSAQSQNFKYKDQIKAIVGLAGPYHFDYVG
;
A
#
# COMPACT_ATOMS: atom_id res chain seq x y z
N MET A 1 -25.14 -14.16 31.51
CA MET A 1 -25.73 -12.86 31.13
C MET A 1 -24.79 -11.68 31.33
N LYS A 2 -24.14 -11.49 32.50
CA LYS A 2 -23.20 -10.38 32.75
C LYS A 2 -21.97 -10.40 31.82
N GLN A 3 -21.37 -11.56 31.58
CA GLN A 3 -20.21 -11.69 30.67
C GLN A 3 -20.55 -11.35 29.22
N LEU A 4 -21.73 -11.73 28.74
CA LEU A 4 -22.19 -11.41 27.40
C LEU A 4 -22.41 -9.89 27.23
N ILE A 5 -22.95 -9.22 28.23
CA ILE A 5 -23.17 -7.77 28.24
C ILE A 5 -21.82 -7.05 28.23
N GLN A 6 -20.86 -7.51 29.02
CA GLN A 6 -19.50 -6.93 29.08
C GLN A 6 -18.80 -7.07 27.72
N GLN A 7 -18.85 -8.23 27.10
CA GLN A 7 -18.27 -8.49 25.79
C GLN A 7 -18.88 -7.63 24.67
N VAL A 8 -20.22 -7.42 24.73
CA VAL A 8 -20.90 -6.51 23.80
C VAL A 8 -20.46 -5.06 24.03
N GLN A 9 -20.33 -4.62 25.28
CA GLN A 9 -19.87 -3.26 25.61
C GLN A 9 -18.43 -3.03 25.13
N GLU A 10 -17.52 -3.99 25.35
CA GLU A 10 -16.14 -3.91 24.88
C GLU A 10 -16.06 -3.85 23.35
N ASN A 11 -16.86 -4.66 22.64
CA ASN A 11 -16.93 -4.63 21.19
C ASN A 11 -17.50 -3.30 20.65
N VAL A 12 -18.50 -2.71 21.32
CA VAL A 12 -19.06 -1.39 20.95
C VAL A 12 -18.04 -0.28 21.16
N ILE A 13 -17.30 -0.30 22.29
CA ILE A 13 -16.24 0.66 22.56
C ILE A 13 -15.12 0.53 21.52
N ARG A 14 -14.71 -0.70 21.21
CA ARG A 14 -13.69 -1.00 20.18
C ARG A 14 -14.13 -0.53 18.81
N ALA A 15 -15.38 -0.78 18.42
CA ALA A 15 -15.93 -0.31 17.15
C ALA A 15 -16.02 1.23 17.10
N LYS A 16 -16.37 1.89 18.21
CA LYS A 16 -16.43 3.35 18.31
C LYS A 16 -15.03 3.98 18.20
N ASN A 17 -14.03 3.40 18.85
CA ASN A 17 -12.64 3.87 18.76
C ASN A 17 -12.10 3.70 17.35
N LEU A 18 -12.30 2.54 16.70
CA LEU A 18 -11.95 2.29 15.32
C LEU A 18 -12.62 3.29 14.36
N TYR A 19 -13.89 3.62 14.59
CA TYR A 19 -14.61 4.60 13.78
C TYR A 19 -14.10 6.03 13.98
N GLN A 20 -13.70 6.42 15.20
CA GLN A 20 -13.11 7.74 15.48
C GLN A 20 -11.71 7.86 14.88
N GLU A 21 -10.86 6.84 15.02
CA GLU A 21 -9.53 6.79 14.38
C GLU A 21 -9.65 6.85 12.86
N PHE A 22 -10.60 6.13 12.28
CA PHE A 22 -10.87 6.14 10.85
C PHE A 22 -11.25 7.55 10.35
N ARG A 23 -12.17 8.24 11.01
CA ARG A 23 -12.59 9.59 10.60
C ARG A 23 -11.49 10.63 10.71
N LEU A 24 -10.66 10.57 11.75
CA LEU A 24 -9.52 11.49 11.90
C LEU A 24 -8.47 11.25 10.82
N TYR A 25 -8.18 9.99 10.52
CA TYR A 25 -7.25 9.59 9.48
C TYR A 25 -7.74 10.03 8.08
N ASP A 26 -8.99 9.77 7.75
CA ASP A 26 -9.60 10.17 6.47
C ASP A 26 -9.59 11.69 6.30
N PHE A 27 -9.92 12.43 7.35
CA PHE A 27 -9.89 13.89 7.31
C PHE A 27 -8.46 14.44 7.14
N ALA A 28 -7.49 13.87 7.85
CA ALA A 28 -6.10 14.25 7.72
C ALA A 28 -5.56 13.96 6.31
N SER A 29 -5.83 12.77 5.78
CA SER A 29 -5.45 12.38 4.42
C SER A 29 -6.08 13.28 3.36
N TYR A 30 -7.37 13.60 3.51
CA TYR A 30 -8.06 14.51 2.61
C TYR A 30 -7.45 15.93 2.64
N SER A 31 -7.18 16.46 3.82
CA SER A 31 -6.59 17.81 3.97
C SER A 31 -5.18 17.88 3.38
N ILE A 32 -4.34 16.86 3.62
CA ILE A 32 -3.00 16.77 3.05
C ILE A 32 -3.07 16.66 1.53
N ASN A 33 -3.91 15.79 0.99
CA ASN A 33 -4.08 15.61 -0.46
C ASN A 33 -4.59 16.89 -1.15
N TYR A 34 -5.45 17.66 -0.49
CA TYR A 34 -5.98 18.92 -1.02
C TYR A 34 -4.89 19.99 -1.18
N LEU A 35 -3.96 20.06 -0.23
CA LEU A 35 -2.85 21.02 -0.22
C LEU A 35 -1.65 20.55 -1.06
N THR A 36 -1.65 19.32 -1.59
CA THR A 36 -0.53 18.78 -2.35
C THR A 36 -0.50 19.35 -3.77
N PRO A 37 0.59 20.02 -4.22
CA PRO A 37 0.75 20.48 -5.59
C PRO A 37 0.67 19.30 -6.60
N LYS A 38 0.09 19.54 -7.79
CA LYS A 38 -0.15 18.48 -8.79
C LYS A 38 0.61 18.69 -10.11
N ASP A 39 1.55 19.61 -10.13
CA ASP A 39 2.29 20.04 -11.34
C ASP A 39 3.64 19.34 -11.54
N THR A 40 4.15 18.66 -10.51
CA THR A 40 5.49 18.05 -10.51
C THR A 40 5.52 16.63 -11.06
N PHE A 41 4.35 16.04 -11.36
CA PHE A 41 4.22 14.66 -11.85
C PHE A 41 3.13 14.53 -12.91
N GLU A 42 3.17 13.41 -13.63
CA GLU A 42 2.08 12.90 -14.43
C GLU A 42 1.41 11.75 -13.68
N LYS A 43 0.09 11.71 -13.67
CA LYS A 43 -0.66 10.66 -12.96
C LYS A 43 -1.49 9.83 -13.93
N GLU A 44 -1.32 8.51 -13.85
CA GLU A 44 -2.25 7.55 -14.44
C GLU A 44 -3.02 6.86 -13.32
N GLU A 45 -4.35 6.96 -13.36
CA GLU A 45 -5.21 6.43 -12.31
C GLU A 45 -5.85 5.10 -12.70
N HIS A 46 -6.15 4.31 -11.68
CA HIS A 46 -6.94 3.08 -11.82
C HIS A 46 -6.37 2.04 -12.78
N LEU A 47 -5.04 1.99 -12.95
CA LEU A 47 -4.39 0.94 -13.73
C LEU A 47 -4.74 -0.43 -13.14
N ALA A 48 -5.37 -1.29 -13.93
CA ALA A 48 -5.78 -2.62 -13.51
C ALA A 48 -4.57 -3.57 -13.55
N TYR A 49 -4.12 -4.04 -12.40
CA TYR A 49 -3.05 -5.05 -12.31
C TYR A 49 -3.59 -6.46 -12.11
N GLY A 50 -4.90 -6.62 -11.96
CA GLY A 50 -5.60 -7.89 -11.83
C GLY A 50 -7.10 -7.75 -12.08
N LEU A 51 -7.81 -8.88 -11.98
CA LEU A 51 -9.23 -8.96 -12.35
C LEU A 51 -10.18 -8.46 -11.26
N LYS A 52 -9.74 -8.45 -10.00
CA LYS A 52 -10.60 -8.08 -8.87
C LYS A 52 -10.79 -6.56 -8.81
N ALA A 53 -11.90 -6.11 -8.24
CA ALA A 53 -12.25 -4.68 -8.20
C ALA A 53 -11.17 -3.81 -7.54
N ARG A 54 -10.53 -4.33 -6.48
CA ARG A 54 -9.46 -3.63 -5.77
C ARG A 54 -8.07 -3.81 -6.38
N ASN A 55 -7.88 -4.66 -7.38
CA ASN A 55 -6.61 -4.79 -8.09
C ASN A 55 -6.34 -3.57 -8.99
N ARG A 56 -6.19 -2.41 -8.39
CA ARG A 56 -5.97 -1.11 -9.04
C ARG A 56 -4.80 -0.39 -8.38
N LEU A 57 -4.00 0.27 -9.20
CA LEU A 57 -2.94 1.16 -8.74
C LEU A 57 -3.05 2.53 -9.43
N ASP A 58 -2.47 3.55 -8.78
CA ASP A 58 -2.20 4.84 -9.39
C ASP A 58 -0.69 4.99 -9.57
N LEU A 59 -0.29 5.43 -10.75
CA LEU A 59 1.12 5.66 -11.09
C LEU A 59 1.38 7.16 -11.20
N TYR A 60 2.33 7.63 -10.41
CA TYR A 60 2.84 9.01 -10.44
C TYR A 60 4.22 8.99 -11.09
N ARG A 61 4.35 9.52 -12.29
CA ARG A 61 5.63 9.64 -12.98
C ARG A 61 6.23 11.01 -12.73
N THR A 62 7.44 11.04 -12.22
CA THR A 62 8.16 12.30 -12.02
C THR A 62 8.46 12.98 -13.36
N LYS A 63 8.34 14.31 -13.40
CA LYS A 63 8.79 15.12 -14.53
C LYS A 63 10.31 15.37 -14.52
N ASN A 64 10.97 15.13 -13.37
CA ASN A 64 12.40 15.34 -13.19
C ASN A 64 13.09 14.07 -12.66
N PRO A 65 13.22 12.99 -13.47
CA PRO A 65 13.72 11.71 -13.00
C PRO A 65 15.17 11.76 -12.57
N LYS A 66 15.50 11.07 -11.47
CA LYS A 66 16.88 10.78 -11.07
C LYS A 66 17.55 9.87 -12.11
N LYS A 67 18.88 9.92 -12.19
CA LYS A 67 19.68 9.14 -13.18
C LYS A 67 19.30 7.65 -13.22
N GLN A 68 19.01 7.02 -12.09
CA GLN A 68 18.64 5.60 -12.00
C GLN A 68 17.15 5.34 -12.11
N LYS A 69 16.33 6.40 -12.23
CA LYS A 69 14.86 6.34 -12.32
C LYS A 69 14.24 5.29 -11.38
N PRO A 70 14.46 5.39 -10.06
CA PRO A 70 13.95 4.40 -9.11
C PRO A 70 12.43 4.46 -9.01
N LEU A 71 11.81 3.28 -8.81
CA LEU A 71 10.36 3.14 -8.64
C LEU A 71 10.04 2.80 -7.18
N ILE A 72 9.20 3.61 -6.54
CA ILE A 72 8.60 3.29 -5.26
C ILE A 72 7.27 2.58 -5.49
N VAL A 73 7.10 1.41 -4.89
CA VAL A 73 5.80 0.72 -4.80
C VAL A 73 5.28 0.91 -3.39
N PHE A 74 4.26 1.76 -3.24
CA PHE A 74 3.68 2.11 -1.96
C PHE A 74 2.41 1.31 -1.65
N VAL A 75 2.33 0.78 -0.43
CA VAL A 75 1.22 -0.03 0.08
C VAL A 75 0.60 0.66 1.30
N HIS A 76 -0.68 1.00 1.20
CA HIS A 76 -1.40 1.73 2.24
C HIS A 76 -1.66 0.87 3.50
N GLY A 77 -1.90 1.54 4.61
CA GLY A 77 -2.36 0.94 5.86
C GLY A 77 -3.88 0.74 5.90
N GLY A 78 -4.39 0.43 7.09
CA GLY A 78 -5.83 0.28 7.34
C GLY A 78 -6.20 -1.08 7.93
N SER A 79 -5.31 -1.70 8.70
CA SER A 79 -5.56 -2.97 9.43
C SER A 79 -6.12 -4.08 8.54
N TRP A 80 -5.78 -4.06 7.23
CA TRP A 80 -6.31 -4.94 6.17
C TRP A 80 -7.84 -4.89 5.99
N GLN A 81 -8.55 -4.00 6.68
CA GLN A 81 -10.02 -3.88 6.66
C GLN A 81 -10.50 -2.64 5.91
N HIS A 82 -9.64 -1.63 5.75
CA HIS A 82 -9.96 -0.37 5.09
C HIS A 82 -8.73 0.26 4.43
N GLY A 83 -8.85 1.51 3.98
CA GLY A 83 -7.80 2.24 3.29
C GLY A 83 -7.92 2.18 1.77
N ASN A 84 -7.34 3.17 1.13
CA ASN A 84 -7.40 3.31 -0.32
C ASN A 84 -6.15 4.05 -0.83
N LYS A 85 -5.69 3.71 -2.04
CA LYS A 85 -4.58 4.39 -2.73
C LYS A 85 -4.80 5.91 -2.87
N ARG A 86 -6.05 6.35 -3.02
CA ARG A 86 -6.40 7.77 -3.12
C ARG A 86 -6.09 8.59 -1.86
N ASP A 87 -5.98 7.92 -0.72
CA ASP A 87 -5.71 8.58 0.56
C ASP A 87 -4.22 8.97 0.69
N TYR A 88 -3.38 8.52 -0.26
CA TYR A 88 -1.93 8.68 -0.26
C TYR A 88 -1.38 9.43 -1.47
N LEU A 89 -2.18 10.36 -2.05
CA LEU A 89 -1.71 11.26 -3.11
C LEU A 89 -0.43 11.99 -2.69
N PHE A 90 -0.35 12.45 -1.44
CA PHE A 90 0.80 13.17 -0.90
C PHE A 90 2.10 12.34 -0.95
N ILE A 91 2.03 11.01 -0.82
CA ILE A 91 3.19 10.12 -1.00
C ILE A 91 3.65 10.16 -2.46
N GLY A 92 2.71 9.99 -3.40
CA GLY A 92 3.01 10.08 -4.82
C GLY A 92 3.70 11.39 -5.18
N GLU A 93 3.13 12.51 -4.75
CA GLU A 93 3.67 13.86 -5.00
C GLU A 93 5.04 14.08 -4.35
N THR A 94 5.18 13.77 -3.07
CA THR A 94 6.42 14.01 -2.33
C THR A 94 7.61 13.33 -3.00
N PHE A 95 7.47 12.04 -3.33
CA PHE A 95 8.56 11.30 -3.93
C PHE A 95 8.72 11.58 -5.43
N ALA A 96 7.63 11.92 -6.15
CA ALA A 96 7.74 12.35 -7.54
C ALA A 96 8.54 13.65 -7.68
N ARG A 97 8.37 14.59 -6.75
CA ARG A 97 9.17 15.83 -6.68
C ARG A 97 10.66 15.53 -6.46
N GLU A 98 10.95 14.50 -5.67
CA GLU A 98 12.32 14.03 -5.40
C GLU A 98 12.90 13.18 -6.53
N GLY A 99 12.21 13.00 -7.64
CA GLY A 99 12.70 12.33 -8.84
C GLY A 99 12.50 10.81 -8.87
N PHE A 100 11.53 10.30 -8.09
CA PHE A 100 11.10 8.90 -8.12
C PHE A 100 9.81 8.75 -8.93
N ASP A 101 9.66 7.64 -9.65
CA ASP A 101 8.32 7.19 -10.04
C ASP A 101 7.66 6.49 -8.84
N VAL A 102 6.34 6.63 -8.67
CA VAL A 102 5.63 6.05 -7.52
C VAL A 102 4.37 5.33 -7.97
N ALA A 103 4.26 4.05 -7.63
CA ALA A 103 3.03 3.27 -7.80
C ALA A 103 2.37 3.10 -6.43
N VAL A 104 1.18 3.65 -6.25
CA VAL A 104 0.37 3.49 -5.05
C VAL A 104 -0.71 2.46 -5.32
N ILE A 105 -0.66 1.32 -4.63
CA ILE A 105 -1.55 0.19 -4.90
C ILE A 105 -2.71 0.11 -3.91
N ASN A 106 -3.88 -0.35 -4.40
CA ASN A 106 -4.89 -0.97 -3.57
C ASN A 106 -4.63 -2.49 -3.52
N TYR A 107 -5.09 -3.14 -2.47
CA TYR A 107 -5.11 -4.59 -2.30
C TYR A 107 -6.45 -5.01 -1.71
N GLN A 108 -6.77 -6.30 -1.73
CA GLN A 108 -8.00 -6.83 -1.17
C GLN A 108 -8.01 -6.73 0.34
N LEU A 109 -9.21 -6.61 0.91
CA LEU A 109 -9.42 -6.36 2.34
C LEU A 109 -10.18 -7.52 2.98
N ALA A 110 -9.95 -7.69 4.27
CA ALA A 110 -10.75 -8.53 5.15
C ALA A 110 -12.14 -7.88 5.38
N PRO A 111 -13.17 -8.66 5.74
CA PRO A 111 -13.11 -10.11 6.03
C PRO A 111 -13.17 -11.01 4.80
N GLU A 112 -13.53 -10.51 3.62
CA GLU A 112 -13.72 -11.32 2.41
C GLU A 112 -12.40 -11.94 1.93
N ASN A 113 -11.29 -11.28 2.20
CA ASN A 113 -9.95 -11.73 1.83
C ASN A 113 -9.00 -11.63 3.02
N ILE A 114 -8.44 -12.77 3.40
CA ILE A 114 -7.49 -12.87 4.53
C ILE A 114 -6.07 -13.12 4.01
N PHE A 115 -5.08 -13.14 4.91
CA PHE A 115 -3.71 -13.54 4.58
C PHE A 115 -3.70 -14.92 3.90
N PRO A 116 -2.97 -15.11 2.80
CA PRO A 116 -2.00 -14.19 2.20
C PRO A 116 -2.54 -13.31 1.05
N ALA A 117 -3.84 -13.23 0.79
CA ALA A 117 -4.44 -12.61 -0.40
C ALA A 117 -3.93 -11.19 -0.67
N PHE A 118 -3.71 -10.36 0.36
CA PHE A 118 -3.19 -9.00 0.20
C PHE A 118 -1.69 -8.96 -0.10
N VAL A 119 -0.94 -10.00 0.26
CA VAL A 119 0.48 -10.17 -0.12
C VAL A 119 0.58 -10.63 -1.57
N ASP A 120 -0.30 -11.55 -1.99
CA ASP A 120 -0.40 -12.02 -3.38
C ASP A 120 -0.79 -10.88 -4.33
N ASP A 121 -1.71 -10.00 -3.90
CA ASP A 121 -2.09 -8.81 -4.66
C ASP A 121 -0.88 -7.86 -4.87
N LEU A 122 -0.04 -7.68 -3.85
CA LEU A 122 1.20 -6.90 -3.99
C LEU A 122 2.18 -7.56 -4.97
N ALA A 123 2.37 -8.88 -4.87
CA ALA A 123 3.21 -9.63 -5.80
C ALA A 123 2.70 -9.50 -7.24
N GLN A 124 1.38 -9.56 -7.43
CA GLN A 124 0.72 -9.37 -8.73
C GLN A 124 0.88 -7.94 -9.26
N ALA A 125 0.79 -6.93 -8.41
CA ALA A 125 1.02 -5.54 -8.80
C ALA A 125 2.47 -5.31 -9.28
N ILE A 126 3.45 -5.87 -8.56
CA ILE A 126 4.86 -5.81 -8.97
C ILE A 126 5.08 -6.55 -10.31
N HIS A 127 4.45 -7.72 -10.48
CA HIS A 127 4.49 -8.44 -11.75
C HIS A 127 3.93 -7.58 -12.90
N TYR A 128 2.77 -6.96 -12.71
CA TYR A 128 2.15 -6.07 -13.69
C TYR A 128 3.05 -4.90 -14.08
N LEU A 129 3.67 -4.23 -13.10
CA LEU A 129 4.59 -3.12 -13.34
C LEU A 129 5.80 -3.57 -14.17
N ASN A 130 6.36 -4.74 -13.86
CA ASN A 130 7.46 -5.32 -14.63
C ASN A 130 7.09 -5.65 -16.07
N GLN A 131 5.95 -6.30 -16.29
CA GLN A 131 5.48 -6.68 -17.63
C GLN A 131 5.14 -5.46 -18.51
N ASN A 132 4.73 -4.36 -17.89
CA ASN A 132 4.29 -3.16 -18.58
C ASN A 132 5.28 -2.00 -18.51
N LYS A 133 6.50 -2.20 -18.00
CA LYS A 133 7.47 -1.13 -17.73
C LYS A 133 7.77 -0.22 -18.93
N VAL A 134 7.85 -0.79 -20.12
CA VAL A 134 8.07 -0.02 -21.36
C VAL A 134 6.86 0.84 -21.70
N LYS A 135 5.65 0.25 -21.67
CA LYS A 135 4.39 0.95 -21.93
C LYS A 135 4.13 2.06 -20.91
N LEU A 136 4.43 1.81 -19.65
CA LEU A 136 4.26 2.76 -18.55
C LEU A 136 5.39 3.78 -18.44
N ASN A 137 6.44 3.65 -19.26
CA ASN A 137 7.62 4.50 -19.22
C ASN A 137 8.26 4.58 -17.83
N ILE A 138 8.42 3.45 -17.15
CA ILE A 138 9.05 3.31 -15.83
C ILE A 138 10.23 2.34 -15.88
N SER A 139 11.11 2.40 -14.88
CA SER A 139 12.12 1.37 -14.61
C SER A 139 11.74 0.54 -13.40
N THR A 140 11.89 -0.76 -13.49
CA THR A 140 11.68 -1.69 -12.39
C THR A 140 12.97 -2.32 -11.85
N ASP A 141 14.13 -1.87 -12.36
CA ASP A 141 15.43 -2.46 -12.00
C ASP A 141 15.91 -2.02 -10.61
N ASN A 142 15.37 -0.90 -10.11
CA ASN A 142 15.68 -0.35 -8.79
C ASN A 142 14.37 -0.03 -8.04
N MET A 143 13.66 -1.05 -7.58
CA MET A 143 12.43 -0.86 -6.82
C MET A 143 12.70 -0.65 -5.33
N ILE A 144 11.91 0.23 -4.73
CA ILE A 144 11.80 0.44 -3.29
C ILE A 144 10.38 0.06 -2.89
N LEU A 145 10.23 -0.94 -2.04
CA LEU A 145 8.94 -1.26 -1.46
C LEU A 145 8.73 -0.43 -0.21
N MET A 146 7.65 0.33 -0.17
CA MET A 146 7.31 1.17 0.98
C MET A 146 5.89 0.85 1.45
N GLY A 147 5.71 0.68 2.75
CA GLY A 147 4.39 0.40 3.31
C GLY A 147 4.15 1.11 4.64
N HIS A 148 2.89 1.47 4.89
CA HIS A 148 2.44 2.03 6.14
C HIS A 148 1.57 1.03 6.91
N SER A 149 1.83 0.82 8.22
CA SER A 149 1.02 -0.04 9.11
C SER A 149 0.83 -1.45 8.51
N ALA A 150 -0.39 -1.89 8.24
CA ALA A 150 -0.68 -3.15 7.55
C ALA A 150 0.06 -3.29 6.21
N GLY A 151 0.23 -2.20 5.45
CA GLY A 151 1.02 -2.18 4.22
C GLY A 151 2.50 -2.45 4.45
N ALA A 152 3.05 -2.02 5.60
CA ALA A 152 4.44 -2.31 5.98
C ALA A 152 4.65 -3.82 6.22
N PHE A 153 3.68 -4.48 6.84
CA PHE A 153 3.69 -5.94 6.95
C PHE A 153 3.64 -6.60 5.55
N ASN A 154 2.79 -6.11 4.64
CA ASN A 154 2.67 -6.69 3.31
C ASN A 154 3.99 -6.61 2.52
N VAL A 155 4.70 -5.47 2.56
CA VAL A 155 5.98 -5.33 1.84
C VAL A 155 7.09 -6.20 2.44
N MET A 156 7.09 -6.43 3.74
CA MET A 156 8.01 -7.40 4.35
C MET A 156 7.64 -8.83 3.96
N SER A 157 6.35 -9.16 4.02
CA SER A 157 5.87 -10.52 3.74
C SER A 157 6.10 -10.95 2.29
N VAL A 158 5.93 -10.07 1.31
CA VAL A 158 6.13 -10.41 -0.11
C VAL A 158 7.59 -10.79 -0.41
N VAL A 159 8.54 -10.33 0.39
CA VAL A 159 9.97 -10.62 0.20
C VAL A 159 10.44 -11.78 1.09
N TYR A 160 10.00 -11.84 2.34
CA TYR A 160 10.60 -12.70 3.36
C TYR A 160 9.70 -13.82 3.88
N SER A 161 8.39 -13.82 3.61
CA SER A 161 7.53 -14.92 4.07
C SER A 161 7.77 -16.24 3.31
N ALA A 162 7.33 -17.36 3.87
CA ALA A 162 7.39 -18.66 3.20
C ALA A 162 6.61 -18.66 1.87
N GLN A 163 5.54 -17.89 1.77
CA GLN A 163 4.74 -17.74 0.55
C GLN A 163 5.50 -17.00 -0.56
N SER A 164 6.55 -16.26 -0.22
CA SER A 164 7.35 -15.50 -1.21
C SER A 164 8.38 -16.34 -1.98
N GLN A 165 8.43 -17.65 -1.81
CA GLN A 165 9.42 -18.51 -2.47
C GLN A 165 9.40 -18.39 -4.00
N ASN A 166 8.23 -18.16 -4.60
CA ASN A 166 8.05 -17.97 -6.04
C ASN A 166 8.08 -16.50 -6.49
N PHE A 167 8.38 -15.56 -5.60
CA PHE A 167 8.46 -14.13 -5.95
C PHE A 167 9.73 -13.84 -6.74
N LYS A 168 9.59 -13.62 -8.05
CA LYS A 168 10.68 -13.55 -9.03
C LYS A 168 11.50 -12.26 -9.02
N TYR A 169 11.03 -11.22 -8.32
CA TYR A 169 11.57 -9.86 -8.47
C TYR A 169 12.41 -9.40 -7.27
N LYS A 170 12.87 -10.32 -6.42
CA LYS A 170 13.67 -10.00 -5.22
C LYS A 170 14.90 -9.19 -5.53
N ASP A 171 15.64 -9.57 -6.58
CA ASP A 171 16.91 -8.92 -6.96
C ASP A 171 16.73 -7.48 -7.46
N GLN A 172 15.52 -7.13 -7.90
CA GLN A 172 15.16 -5.77 -8.34
C GLN A 172 14.78 -4.86 -7.16
N ILE A 173 14.52 -5.42 -5.98
CA ILE A 173 14.19 -4.65 -4.78
C ILE A 173 15.49 -4.24 -4.10
N LYS A 174 15.74 -2.93 -4.04
CA LYS A 174 16.96 -2.35 -3.46
C LYS A 174 16.77 -1.88 -2.02
N ALA A 175 15.53 -1.60 -1.62
CA ALA A 175 15.20 -1.23 -0.25
C ALA A 175 13.76 -1.58 0.10
N ILE A 176 13.52 -1.77 1.41
CA ILE A 176 12.19 -1.89 1.99
C ILE A 176 12.07 -0.85 3.09
N VAL A 177 11.00 -0.07 3.06
CA VAL A 177 10.69 0.96 4.05
C VAL A 177 9.37 0.63 4.71
N GLY A 178 9.42 0.24 5.96
CA GLY A 178 8.23 -0.03 6.77
C GLY A 178 7.96 1.11 7.76
N LEU A 179 6.82 1.75 7.63
CA LEU A 179 6.36 2.82 8.51
C LEU A 179 5.33 2.26 9.49
N ALA A 180 5.67 2.21 10.79
CA ALA A 180 4.79 1.74 11.87
C ALA A 180 4.16 0.35 11.61
N GLY A 181 4.91 -0.60 11.07
CA GLY A 181 4.41 -1.93 10.71
C GLY A 181 4.28 -2.86 11.90
N PRO A 182 3.23 -3.68 11.97
CA PRO A 182 3.09 -4.77 12.94
C PRO A 182 3.89 -5.97 12.43
N TYR A 183 5.12 -6.14 12.91
CA TYR A 183 6.01 -7.23 12.45
C TYR A 183 6.01 -8.44 13.39
N HIS A 184 5.38 -8.32 14.53
CA HIS A 184 5.22 -9.39 15.49
C HIS A 184 3.75 -9.51 15.90
N PHE A 185 3.21 -10.72 15.84
CA PHE A 185 1.88 -11.04 16.32
C PHE A 185 2.01 -12.12 17.36
N ASP A 186 1.63 -11.81 18.60
CA ASP A 186 1.38 -12.85 19.60
C ASP A 186 0.03 -13.49 19.26
N TYR A 187 0.07 -14.66 18.67
CA TYR A 187 -1.11 -15.51 18.57
C TYR A 187 -1.41 -16.03 19.97
N VAL A 188 -2.21 -15.29 20.71
CA VAL A 188 -2.89 -15.86 21.87
C VAL A 188 -4.02 -16.70 21.31
N GLY A 189 -3.80 -18.03 21.32
CA GLY A 189 -4.78 -19.03 20.86
C GLY A 189 -6.01 -19.07 21.76
#